data_33c4f07152e507dc64f74750dc8f32e5
#
_entry.id   33c4f07152e507dc64f74750dc8f32e5
#
_cell.length_a   1.000
_cell.length_b   1.000
_cell.length_c   1.000
_cell.angle_alpha   90.00
_cell.angle_beta   90.00
_cell.angle_gamma   90.00
#
_symmetry.space_group_name_H-M   'P 1'
#
loop_
_entity.id
_entity.type
_entity.pdbx_description
1 polymer ?
#
loop_
_entity_poly.entity_id
_entity_poly.type
_entity_poly.pdbx_seq_one_letter_code
_entity_poly.pdbx_strand_id
1 'polypeptide(L)'
;MVVKGWPNPQTEIDHARARLSGSSFPFTPRSTDDFSVPRVDVEIDLDMESIGKSEANGRPDCAYLWGTLTSIRSEKVRQVLGNPKEGFHGFAIFEKNETESEALASFWTWTQDWISKSRVHGFSLKFYCYNGTAEHTAMKKVSKRSDGKGGVPSIEEIDGFEESEFWLDVQDHVKKLIWSTENQQLKTVGKIAGAKWEEGANGALSTVWFDTWTRSTDVAERESLKNQLLEYNTNDVEATLILRNWINDGLSSVPPKILNITSLDDRTF
;
A
#
# COMPACT_ATOMS: atom_id res chain seq x y z
N MET A 1 -31.73 7.04 20.38
CA MET A 1 -31.71 5.57 20.17
C MET A 1 -31.00 5.33 18.86
N VAL A 2 -29.73 4.92 18.86
CA VAL A 2 -28.98 4.60 17.63
C VAL A 2 -29.36 3.17 17.24
N VAL A 3 -30.05 2.99 16.14
CA VAL A 3 -30.40 1.67 15.61
C VAL A 3 -29.10 1.07 15.08
N LYS A 4 -28.65 -0.04 15.70
CA LYS A 4 -27.43 -0.76 15.35
C LYS A 4 -27.53 -1.23 13.88
N GLY A 5 -26.63 -0.73 13.02
CA GLY A 5 -26.58 -1.10 11.59
C GLY A 5 -27.04 -0.02 10.60
N TRP A 6 -27.55 1.11 11.06
CA TRP A 6 -27.86 2.25 10.18
C TRP A 6 -26.69 3.25 10.18
N PRO A 7 -26.28 3.75 9.00
CA PRO A 7 -25.25 4.80 8.93
C PRO A 7 -25.72 6.02 9.73
N ASN A 8 -24.76 6.74 10.32
CA ASN A 8 -25.06 7.98 11.03
C ASN A 8 -25.70 8.97 10.02
N PRO A 9 -26.95 9.47 10.26
CA PRO A 9 -27.64 10.35 9.33
C PRO A 9 -26.81 11.60 8.98
N GLN A 10 -26.06 12.15 9.93
CA GLN A 10 -25.18 13.30 9.68
C GLN A 10 -24.07 12.96 8.65
N THR A 11 -23.52 11.76 8.72
CA THR A 11 -22.55 11.27 7.73
C THR A 11 -23.13 11.25 6.33
N GLU A 12 -24.34 10.73 6.16
CA GLU A 12 -25.00 10.66 4.85
C GLU A 12 -25.34 12.05 4.30
N ILE A 13 -25.72 12.96 5.18
CA ILE A 13 -25.95 14.38 4.83
C ILE A 13 -24.64 15.00 4.34
N ASP A 14 -23.53 14.80 5.06
CA ASP A 14 -22.24 15.36 4.69
C ASP A 14 -21.72 14.76 3.37
N HIS A 15 -21.93 13.48 3.14
CA HIS A 15 -21.65 12.80 1.86
C HIS A 15 -22.50 13.39 0.72
N ALA A 16 -23.78 13.61 0.94
CA ALA A 16 -24.66 14.18 -0.07
C ALA A 16 -24.26 15.63 -0.41
N ARG A 17 -23.96 16.44 0.61
CA ARG A 17 -23.49 17.83 0.45
C ARG A 17 -22.21 17.91 -0.37
N ALA A 18 -21.26 17.03 -0.10
CA ALA A 18 -20.01 16.97 -0.82
C ALA A 18 -20.18 16.59 -2.29
N ARG A 19 -21.05 15.62 -2.59
CA ARG A 19 -21.40 15.28 -3.98
C ARG A 19 -22.03 16.48 -4.71
N LEU A 20 -22.94 17.18 -4.06
CA LEU A 20 -23.62 18.35 -4.63
C LEU A 20 -22.68 19.55 -4.84
N SER A 21 -21.65 19.69 -4.01
CA SER A 21 -20.66 20.77 -4.14
C SER A 21 -19.66 20.55 -5.29
N GLY A 22 -19.68 19.37 -5.96
CA GLY A 22 -18.70 19.02 -6.98
C GLY A 22 -17.28 18.81 -6.41
N SER A 23 -17.15 18.78 -5.07
CA SER A 23 -15.88 18.53 -4.41
C SER A 23 -15.56 17.04 -4.51
N SER A 24 -14.40 16.68 -5.03
CA SER A 24 -13.84 15.33 -4.93
C SER A 24 -13.47 14.96 -3.49
N PHE A 25 -13.69 15.91 -2.54
CA PHE A 25 -13.40 15.79 -1.13
C PHE A 25 -14.54 16.26 -0.26
N PRO A 26 -15.12 15.40 0.50
CA PRO A 26 -15.49 15.74 1.83
C PRO A 26 -14.56 15.06 2.83
N PHE A 27 -13.78 15.84 3.39
CA PHE A 27 -13.09 15.59 4.61
C PHE A 27 -14.10 15.71 5.75
N THR A 28 -14.35 14.62 6.46
CA THR A 28 -15.06 14.69 7.73
C THR A 28 -14.08 14.33 8.84
N PRO A 29 -13.46 15.29 9.52
CA PRO A 29 -12.88 15.01 10.82
C PRO A 29 -14.04 14.65 11.75
N ARG A 30 -14.25 13.36 11.97
CA ARG A 30 -15.39 12.87 12.77
C ARG A 30 -15.14 12.91 14.25
N SER A 31 -13.94 13.18 14.70
CA SER A 31 -13.59 13.22 16.10
C SER A 31 -12.37 14.09 16.36
N THR A 32 -12.18 14.42 17.62
CA THR A 32 -10.94 15.00 18.15
C THR A 32 -9.86 13.94 18.39
N ASP A 33 -10.09 12.70 17.97
CA ASP A 33 -9.15 11.61 18.14
C ASP A 33 -7.93 11.82 17.24
N ASP A 34 -6.79 11.40 17.71
CA ASP A 34 -5.56 11.40 16.92
C ASP A 34 -5.64 10.31 15.82
N PHE A 35 -5.78 10.76 14.59
CA PHE A 35 -5.82 9.89 13.42
C PHE A 35 -4.45 9.76 12.75
N SER A 36 -3.40 10.21 13.40
CA SER A 36 -2.05 10.13 12.85
C SER A 36 -1.67 8.67 12.55
N VAL A 37 -0.97 8.49 11.44
CA VAL A 37 -0.30 7.22 11.16
C VAL A 37 0.97 7.17 12.03
N PRO A 38 1.16 6.14 12.86
CA PRO A 38 2.33 6.05 13.72
C PRO A 38 3.64 6.26 12.96
N ARG A 39 4.54 7.08 13.50
CA ARG A 39 5.90 7.28 13.03
C ARG A 39 6.85 6.46 13.88
N VAL A 40 7.83 5.81 13.24
CA VAL A 40 8.81 4.94 13.89
C VAL A 40 10.24 5.22 13.37
N ASP A 41 11.24 4.61 14.00
CA ASP A 41 12.64 4.82 13.61
C ASP A 41 12.95 4.29 12.21
N VAL A 42 12.37 3.14 11.85
CA VAL A 42 12.48 2.53 10.51
C VAL A 42 11.07 2.29 9.95
N GLU A 43 10.81 2.88 8.84
CA GLU A 43 9.54 2.83 8.13
C GLU A 43 9.74 2.12 6.80
N ILE A 44 8.95 1.08 6.53
CA ILE A 44 9.01 0.30 5.29
C ILE A 44 7.62 0.32 4.66
N ASP A 45 7.47 1.02 3.56
CA ASP A 45 6.23 0.97 2.76
C ASP A 45 6.30 -0.25 1.85
N LEU A 46 5.20 -0.99 1.70
CA LEU A 46 5.09 -2.26 0.99
C LEU A 46 3.91 -2.23 0.02
N ASP A 47 4.14 -2.75 -1.17
CA ASP A 47 3.12 -3.05 -2.17
C ASP A 47 3.45 -4.32 -2.95
N MET A 48 2.44 -5.01 -3.49
CA MET A 48 2.61 -6.27 -4.18
C MET A 48 1.92 -6.25 -5.55
N GLU A 49 2.65 -6.71 -6.56
CA GLU A 49 2.11 -6.89 -7.91
C GLU A 49 1.78 -8.34 -8.19
N SER A 50 0.60 -8.55 -8.72
CA SER A 50 0.14 -9.89 -9.08
C SER A 50 -0.66 -9.90 -10.37
N ILE A 51 -0.72 -11.08 -10.99
CA ILE A 51 -1.58 -11.33 -12.13
C ILE A 51 -2.55 -12.46 -11.81
N GLY A 52 -3.81 -12.26 -12.16
CA GLY A 52 -4.85 -13.26 -11.97
C GLY A 52 -4.70 -14.46 -12.90
N LYS A 53 -5.37 -15.56 -12.55
CA LYS A 53 -5.50 -16.73 -13.41
C LYS A 53 -6.06 -16.34 -14.78
N SER A 54 -5.49 -16.88 -15.84
CA SER A 54 -6.01 -16.75 -17.19
C SER A 54 -6.47 -18.13 -17.71
N GLU A 55 -7.76 -18.27 -17.99
CA GLU A 55 -8.30 -19.48 -18.59
C GLU A 55 -7.98 -19.60 -20.08
N ALA A 56 -7.80 -18.47 -20.75
CA ALA A 56 -7.51 -18.42 -22.19
C ALA A 56 -6.16 -19.05 -22.57
N ASN A 57 -5.16 -18.97 -21.70
CA ASN A 57 -3.82 -19.51 -21.94
C ASN A 57 -3.35 -20.49 -20.84
N GLY A 58 -4.22 -20.84 -19.90
CA GLY A 58 -3.92 -21.77 -18.81
C GLY A 58 -2.95 -21.23 -17.75
N ARG A 59 -2.62 -19.92 -17.75
CA ARG A 59 -1.70 -19.34 -16.78
C ARG A 59 -2.34 -19.32 -15.39
N PRO A 60 -1.64 -19.83 -14.34
CA PRO A 60 -2.09 -19.66 -12.96
C PRO A 60 -2.01 -18.18 -12.53
N ASP A 61 -2.67 -17.83 -11.43
CA ASP A 61 -2.39 -16.59 -10.72
C ASP A 61 -0.95 -16.60 -10.17
N CYS A 62 -0.31 -15.43 -10.12
CA CYS A 62 1.08 -15.31 -9.71
C CYS A 62 1.31 -13.96 -9.03
N ALA A 63 1.91 -13.97 -7.83
CA ALA A 63 2.47 -12.78 -7.20
C ALA A 63 3.92 -12.64 -7.69
N TYR A 64 4.19 -11.69 -8.57
CA TYR A 64 5.45 -11.62 -9.28
C TYR A 64 6.44 -10.58 -8.77
N LEU A 65 6.00 -9.67 -7.89
CA LEU A 65 6.85 -8.62 -7.31
C LEU A 65 6.33 -8.21 -5.94
N TRP A 66 7.23 -8.22 -4.95
CA TRP A 66 7.07 -7.62 -3.63
C TRP A 66 7.98 -6.41 -3.56
N GLY A 67 7.41 -5.22 -3.63
CA GLY A 67 8.17 -3.97 -3.58
C GLY A 67 8.14 -3.36 -2.21
N THR A 68 9.27 -2.83 -1.77
CA THR A 68 9.42 -2.16 -0.48
C THR A 68 10.17 -0.85 -0.65
N LEU A 69 9.81 0.16 0.15
CA LEU A 69 10.52 1.42 0.23
C LEU A 69 10.95 1.67 1.67
N THR A 70 12.24 1.56 1.94
CA THR A 70 12.80 1.73 3.28
C THR A 70 13.17 3.18 3.54
N SER A 71 12.67 3.74 4.62
CA SER A 71 13.02 5.07 5.14
C SER A 71 13.49 4.96 6.59
N ILE A 72 14.67 5.49 6.91
CA ILE A 72 15.21 5.49 8.28
C ILE A 72 15.16 6.91 8.82
N ARG A 73 14.37 7.14 9.85
CA ARG A 73 14.18 8.45 10.46
C ARG A 73 15.22 8.74 11.55
N SER A 74 15.72 7.68 12.19
CA SER A 74 16.63 7.77 13.34
C SER A 74 18.09 7.72 12.88
N GLU A 75 18.84 8.80 13.11
CA GLU A 75 20.28 8.82 12.87
C GLU A 75 21.04 7.79 13.72
N LYS A 76 20.57 7.57 14.95
CA LYS A 76 21.13 6.52 15.82
C LYS A 76 21.02 5.13 15.16
N VAL A 77 19.88 4.84 14.51
CA VAL A 77 19.68 3.55 13.81
C VAL A 77 20.61 3.43 12.61
N ARG A 78 20.79 4.51 11.81
CA ARG A 78 21.77 4.50 10.70
C ARG A 78 23.16 4.14 11.18
N GLN A 79 23.62 4.76 12.26
CA GLN A 79 24.95 4.50 12.83
C GLN A 79 25.09 3.07 13.34
N VAL A 80 24.10 2.57 14.11
CA VAL A 80 24.13 1.21 14.68
C VAL A 80 24.12 0.14 13.58
N LEU A 81 23.38 0.36 12.49
CA LEU A 81 23.28 -0.58 11.38
C LEU A 81 24.34 -0.37 10.29
N GLY A 82 25.26 0.58 10.46
CA GLY A 82 26.33 0.83 9.49
C GLY A 82 25.85 1.43 8.17
N ASN A 83 24.92 2.38 8.23
CA ASN A 83 24.27 3.02 7.07
C ASN A 83 23.62 2.00 6.13
N PRO A 84 22.58 1.31 6.57
CA PRO A 84 21.87 0.34 5.73
C PRO A 84 21.25 1.03 4.51
N LYS A 85 21.06 0.26 3.45
CA LYS A 85 20.49 0.77 2.20
C LYS A 85 19.05 1.23 2.45
N GLU A 86 18.78 2.49 2.17
CA GLU A 86 17.44 3.09 2.08
C GLU A 86 16.96 3.08 0.63
N GLY A 87 15.66 3.37 0.43
CA GLY A 87 15.04 3.44 -0.89
C GLY A 87 14.33 2.15 -1.29
N PHE A 88 14.01 2.07 -2.58
CA PHE A 88 13.26 0.96 -3.14
C PHE A 88 14.07 -0.33 -3.21
N HIS A 89 13.41 -1.44 -2.89
CA HIS A 89 13.91 -2.80 -3.07
C HIS A 89 12.76 -3.71 -3.52
N GLY A 90 12.91 -4.34 -4.69
CA GLY A 90 11.95 -5.28 -5.25
C GLY A 90 12.46 -6.72 -5.17
N PHE A 91 11.58 -7.63 -4.73
CA PHE A 91 11.78 -9.08 -4.75
C PHE A 91 10.87 -9.65 -5.84
N ALA A 92 11.43 -10.04 -6.99
CA ALA A 92 10.66 -10.30 -8.19
C ALA A 92 11.15 -11.50 -8.99
N ILE A 93 10.28 -12.06 -9.83
CA ILE A 93 10.55 -13.23 -10.69
C ILE A 93 11.04 -12.84 -12.08
N PHE A 94 11.86 -11.80 -12.20
CA PHE A 94 12.28 -11.26 -13.50
C PHE A 94 13.50 -11.96 -14.11
N GLU A 95 14.19 -12.79 -13.35
CA GLU A 95 15.32 -13.55 -13.85
C GLU A 95 14.89 -14.96 -14.33
N LYS A 96 15.70 -15.54 -15.19
CA LYS A 96 15.45 -16.89 -15.69
C LYS A 96 15.60 -17.89 -14.54
N ASN A 97 14.55 -18.63 -14.22
CA ASN A 97 14.40 -19.62 -13.15
C ASN A 97 14.01 -19.07 -11.78
N GLU A 98 13.70 -17.79 -11.65
CA GLU A 98 13.06 -17.28 -10.45
C GLU A 98 11.56 -17.63 -10.45
N THR A 99 11.07 -17.99 -9.29
CA THR A 99 9.67 -18.37 -9.05
C THR A 99 9.00 -17.41 -8.05
N GLU A 100 7.69 -17.38 -8.02
CA GLU A 100 6.96 -16.62 -7.00
C GLU A 100 7.29 -17.07 -5.57
N SER A 101 7.61 -18.35 -5.38
CA SER A 101 8.02 -18.91 -4.09
C SER A 101 9.38 -18.38 -3.66
N GLU A 102 10.35 -18.28 -4.58
CA GLU A 102 11.68 -17.71 -4.31
C GLU A 102 11.62 -16.21 -4.06
N ALA A 103 10.77 -15.49 -4.80
CA ALA A 103 10.55 -14.07 -4.57
C ALA A 103 9.94 -13.82 -3.17
N LEU A 104 8.90 -14.58 -2.79
CA LEU A 104 8.31 -14.48 -1.46
C LEU A 104 9.29 -14.91 -0.35
N ALA A 105 10.04 -15.99 -0.52
CA ALA A 105 11.03 -16.45 0.45
C ALA A 105 12.13 -15.41 0.69
N SER A 106 12.58 -14.75 -0.37
CA SER A 106 13.57 -13.68 -0.30
C SER A 106 13.01 -12.45 0.43
N PHE A 107 11.79 -12.01 0.08
CA PHE A 107 11.09 -10.95 0.79
C PHE A 107 10.88 -11.28 2.26
N TRP A 108 10.45 -12.51 2.57
CA TRP A 108 10.22 -12.95 3.94
C TRP A 108 11.50 -12.98 4.78
N THR A 109 12.57 -13.54 4.24
CA THR A 109 13.90 -13.56 4.89
C THR A 109 14.38 -12.15 5.21
N TRP A 110 14.23 -11.23 4.26
CA TRP A 110 14.58 -9.82 4.44
C TRP A 110 13.70 -9.15 5.50
N THR A 111 12.40 -9.43 5.52
CA THR A 111 11.45 -8.94 6.53
C THR A 111 11.82 -9.41 7.92
N GLN A 112 12.13 -10.69 8.09
CA GLN A 112 12.55 -11.27 9.37
C GLN A 112 13.91 -10.71 9.84
N ASP A 113 14.82 -10.42 8.93
CA ASP A 113 16.10 -9.75 9.26
C ASP A 113 15.86 -8.35 9.84
N TRP A 114 14.97 -7.55 9.25
CA TRP A 114 14.60 -6.25 9.81
C TRP A 114 13.93 -6.36 11.19
N ILE A 115 13.02 -7.29 11.37
CA ILE A 115 12.36 -7.56 12.67
C ILE A 115 13.41 -7.99 13.71
N SER A 116 14.33 -8.87 13.36
CA SER A 116 15.41 -9.31 14.22
C SER A 116 16.32 -8.16 14.63
N LYS A 117 16.76 -7.34 13.69
CA LYS A 117 17.57 -6.13 13.95
C LYS A 117 16.86 -5.14 14.86
N SER A 118 15.56 -4.91 14.65
CA SER A 118 14.74 -4.06 15.51
C SER A 118 14.75 -4.55 16.96
N ARG A 119 14.55 -5.84 17.19
CA ARG A 119 14.56 -6.45 18.50
C ARG A 119 15.94 -6.41 19.16
N VAL A 120 17.00 -6.72 18.42
CA VAL A 120 18.38 -6.75 18.93
C VAL A 120 18.88 -5.36 19.31
N HIS A 121 18.57 -4.35 18.51
CA HIS A 121 19.09 -2.99 18.69
C HIS A 121 18.10 -2.04 19.37
N GLY A 122 16.86 -2.49 19.63
CA GLY A 122 15.85 -1.74 20.38
C GLY A 122 15.34 -0.51 19.65
N PHE A 123 15.18 -0.56 18.32
CA PHE A 123 14.54 0.51 17.55
C PHE A 123 13.12 0.11 17.11
N SER A 124 12.29 1.10 16.89
CA SER A 124 10.92 0.89 16.41
C SER A 124 10.89 0.67 14.89
N LEU A 125 10.10 -0.30 14.46
CA LEU A 125 9.96 -0.71 13.04
C LEU A 125 8.48 -0.88 12.69
N LYS A 126 8.07 -0.42 11.50
CA LYS A 126 6.76 -0.75 10.92
C LYS A 126 6.84 -0.97 9.42
N PHE A 127 6.03 -1.92 8.98
CA PHE A 127 5.67 -2.14 7.59
C PHE A 127 4.29 -1.53 7.34
N TYR A 128 4.20 -0.65 6.37
CA TYR A 128 2.98 0.04 5.99
C TYR A 128 2.52 -0.47 4.63
N CYS A 129 1.29 -0.89 4.54
CA CYS A 129 0.65 -1.26 3.27
C CYS A 129 -0.62 -0.43 3.05
N TYR A 130 -1.17 -0.50 1.87
CA TYR A 130 -2.47 0.08 1.56
C TYR A 130 -3.42 -1.00 1.08
N ASN A 131 -4.45 -1.34 1.89
CA ASN A 131 -5.35 -2.48 1.68
C ASN A 131 -4.61 -3.82 1.76
N GLY A 132 -3.90 -4.04 2.86
CA GLY A 132 -3.03 -5.19 3.12
C GLY A 132 -3.68 -6.58 3.00
N THR A 133 -5.01 -6.64 2.85
CA THR A 133 -5.72 -7.88 2.55
C THR A 133 -5.26 -8.53 1.24
N ALA A 134 -4.84 -7.72 0.25
CA ALA A 134 -4.36 -8.24 -1.04
C ALA A 134 -3.00 -8.95 -0.87
N GLU A 135 -2.05 -8.29 -0.19
CA GLU A 135 -0.72 -8.81 0.10
C GLU A 135 -0.80 -10.07 0.94
N HIS A 136 -1.56 -10.04 2.01
CA HIS A 136 -1.77 -11.16 2.91
C HIS A 136 -2.40 -12.38 2.18
N THR A 137 -3.42 -12.13 1.36
CA THR A 137 -4.04 -13.19 0.55
C THR A 137 -3.04 -13.78 -0.46
N ALA A 138 -2.21 -12.95 -1.08
CA ALA A 138 -1.19 -13.40 -2.03
C ALA A 138 -0.11 -14.23 -1.33
N MET A 139 0.43 -13.77 -0.19
CA MET A 139 1.39 -14.55 0.62
C MET A 139 0.85 -15.94 0.96
N LYS A 140 -0.40 -16.02 1.46
CA LYS A 140 -1.05 -17.30 1.77
C LYS A 140 -1.25 -18.21 0.56
N LYS A 141 -1.58 -17.65 -0.60
CA LYS A 141 -1.71 -18.45 -1.83
C LYS A 141 -0.37 -19.04 -2.25
N VAL A 142 0.71 -18.25 -2.23
CA VAL A 142 2.06 -18.73 -2.54
C VAL A 142 2.50 -19.77 -1.52
N SER A 143 2.28 -19.54 -0.22
CA SER A 143 2.58 -20.50 0.86
C SER A 143 1.90 -21.84 0.63
N LYS A 144 0.61 -21.85 0.30
CA LYS A 144 -0.14 -23.08 0.01
C LYS A 144 0.40 -23.83 -1.21
N ARG A 145 0.83 -23.13 -2.26
CA ARG A 145 1.38 -23.76 -3.48
C ARG A 145 2.77 -24.34 -3.26
N SER A 146 3.58 -23.69 -2.43
CA SER A 146 4.94 -24.15 -2.11
C SER A 146 5.00 -25.25 -1.06
N ASP A 147 3.88 -25.53 -0.36
CA ASP A 147 3.82 -26.49 0.76
C ASP A 147 4.85 -26.16 1.85
N GLY A 148 5.09 -24.86 2.11
CA GLY A 148 6.08 -24.36 3.08
C GLY A 148 7.53 -24.67 2.77
N LYS A 149 7.86 -25.04 1.52
CA LYS A 149 9.24 -25.38 1.10
C LYS A 149 10.02 -24.15 0.67
N GLY A 150 11.34 -24.25 0.67
CA GLY A 150 12.23 -23.24 0.10
C GLY A 150 12.31 -21.94 0.88
N GLY A 151 11.99 -21.92 2.18
CA GLY A 151 12.01 -20.70 3.00
C GLY A 151 10.76 -19.83 2.86
N VAL A 152 9.73 -20.31 2.16
CA VAL A 152 8.42 -19.64 2.09
C VAL A 152 7.75 -19.74 3.45
N PRO A 153 7.20 -18.63 3.99
CA PRO A 153 6.54 -18.64 5.30
C PRO A 153 5.32 -19.55 5.34
N SER A 154 5.07 -20.14 6.50
CA SER A 154 3.83 -20.84 6.77
C SER A 154 2.66 -19.87 6.88
N ILE A 155 1.42 -20.38 6.83
CA ILE A 155 0.23 -19.55 7.02
C ILE A 155 0.22 -18.91 8.40
N GLU A 156 0.62 -19.65 9.43
CA GLU A 156 0.69 -19.19 10.80
C GLU A 156 1.70 -18.05 10.98
N GLU A 157 2.85 -18.12 10.29
CA GLU A 157 3.85 -17.04 10.30
C GLU A 157 3.32 -15.78 9.60
N ILE A 158 2.60 -15.95 8.48
CA ILE A 158 1.97 -14.84 7.75
C ILE A 158 0.90 -14.17 8.62
N ASP A 159 0.02 -14.95 9.24
CA ASP A 159 -1.02 -14.43 10.14
C ASP A 159 -0.40 -13.71 11.35
N GLY A 160 0.61 -14.32 11.96
CA GLY A 160 1.33 -13.71 13.07
C GLY A 160 2.05 -12.40 12.70
N PHE A 161 2.50 -12.26 11.45
CA PHE A 161 3.09 -11.00 10.97
C PHE A 161 2.01 -9.92 10.78
N GLU A 162 0.88 -10.22 10.15
CA GLU A 162 -0.24 -9.29 9.98
C GLU A 162 -0.81 -8.82 11.33
N GLU A 163 -0.91 -9.73 12.32
CA GLU A 163 -1.42 -9.41 13.66
C GLU A 163 -0.37 -8.72 14.55
N SER A 164 0.89 -8.64 14.11
CA SER A 164 1.99 -8.10 14.91
C SER A 164 1.98 -6.58 14.98
N GLU A 165 2.73 -6.05 15.96
CA GLU A 165 3.00 -4.62 16.06
C GLU A 165 3.77 -4.05 14.85
N PHE A 166 4.37 -4.90 14.03
CA PHE A 166 5.15 -4.48 12.86
C PHE A 166 4.30 -4.13 11.64
N TRP A 167 3.08 -4.63 11.55
CA TRP A 167 2.19 -4.41 10.40
C TRP A 167 1.21 -3.26 10.65
N LEU A 168 0.96 -2.44 9.60
CA LEU A 168 -0.05 -1.39 9.65
C LEU A 168 -0.68 -1.17 8.26
N ASP A 169 -2.00 -1.31 8.18
CA ASP A 169 -2.77 -0.94 7.00
C ASP A 169 -3.17 0.54 7.04
N VAL A 170 -2.57 1.34 6.15
CA VAL A 170 -2.85 2.78 6.04
C VAL A 170 -4.28 3.06 5.59
N GLN A 171 -4.91 2.12 4.85
CA GLN A 171 -6.30 2.28 4.42
C GLN A 171 -7.27 2.40 5.60
N ASP A 172 -6.97 1.75 6.73
CA ASP A 172 -7.82 1.85 7.92
C ASP A 172 -7.82 3.25 8.55
N HIS A 173 -6.69 3.97 8.44
CA HIS A 173 -6.63 5.39 8.79
C HIS A 173 -7.40 6.23 7.78
N VAL A 174 -7.22 5.98 6.49
CA VAL A 174 -7.92 6.70 5.41
C VAL A 174 -9.43 6.55 5.54
N LYS A 175 -9.95 5.36 5.79
CA LYS A 175 -11.40 5.12 5.99
C LYS A 175 -12.01 5.94 7.10
N LYS A 176 -11.24 6.28 8.12
CA LYS A 176 -11.69 7.13 9.24
C LYS A 176 -11.64 8.61 8.91
N LEU A 177 -10.72 9.03 8.04
CA LEU A 177 -10.38 10.43 7.78
C LEU A 177 -10.95 10.97 6.49
N ILE A 178 -10.97 10.15 5.45
CA ILE A 178 -11.26 10.58 4.08
C ILE A 178 -12.47 9.82 3.56
N TRP A 179 -13.40 10.56 3.04
CA TRP A 179 -14.43 10.02 2.17
C TRP A 179 -14.20 10.53 0.74
N SER A 180 -14.14 9.64 -0.23
CA SER A 180 -14.01 9.99 -1.65
C SER A 180 -15.35 9.80 -2.36
N THR A 181 -15.70 10.71 -3.25
CA THR A 181 -16.89 10.58 -4.13
C THR A 181 -16.75 9.44 -5.12
N GLU A 182 -15.51 9.02 -5.41
CA GLU A 182 -15.20 7.92 -6.32
C GLU A 182 -15.03 6.62 -5.56
N ASN A 183 -13.85 6.42 -4.99
CA ASN A 183 -13.50 5.25 -4.20
C ASN A 183 -12.35 5.58 -3.24
N GLN A 184 -11.98 4.62 -2.39
CA GLN A 184 -10.87 4.76 -1.46
C GLN A 184 -9.65 3.91 -1.89
N GLN A 185 -9.45 3.72 -3.18
CA GLN A 185 -8.26 3.09 -3.70
C GLN A 185 -7.04 4.02 -3.59
N LEU A 186 -5.86 3.45 -3.46
CA LEU A 186 -4.61 4.21 -3.32
C LEU A 186 -4.45 5.28 -4.42
N LYS A 187 -4.74 4.93 -5.68
CA LYS A 187 -4.63 5.86 -6.82
C LYS A 187 -5.63 7.00 -6.80
N THR A 188 -6.74 6.85 -6.08
CA THR A 188 -7.69 7.94 -5.86
C THR A 188 -7.23 8.84 -4.71
N VAL A 189 -6.98 8.28 -3.54
CA VAL A 189 -6.64 9.07 -2.35
C VAL A 189 -5.20 9.57 -2.36
N GLY A 190 -4.27 8.81 -2.94
CA GLY A 190 -2.87 9.21 -3.08
C GLY A 190 -2.69 10.44 -3.96
N LYS A 191 -3.45 10.57 -5.07
CA LYS A 191 -3.44 11.79 -5.91
C LYS A 191 -3.81 13.03 -5.12
N ILE A 192 -4.70 12.89 -4.18
CA ILE A 192 -5.11 13.93 -3.26
C ILE A 192 -3.95 14.37 -2.37
N ALA A 193 -3.20 13.41 -1.87
CA ALA A 193 -2.00 13.65 -1.08
C ALA A 193 -0.81 14.19 -1.92
N GLY A 194 -0.95 14.22 -3.25
CA GLY A 194 0.08 14.70 -4.17
C GLY A 194 0.92 13.62 -4.83
N ALA A 195 0.57 12.34 -4.64
CA ALA A 195 1.22 11.24 -5.35
C ALA A 195 0.94 11.33 -6.86
N LYS A 196 1.92 10.92 -7.66
CA LYS A 196 1.86 11.01 -9.11
C LYS A 196 2.11 9.64 -9.72
N TRP A 197 1.38 9.35 -10.76
CA TRP A 197 1.60 8.20 -11.65
C TRP A 197 1.70 8.70 -13.07
N GLU A 198 2.37 7.97 -13.92
CA GLU A 198 2.32 8.23 -15.35
C GLU A 198 0.87 8.16 -15.87
N GLU A 199 0.58 8.97 -16.88
CA GLU A 199 -0.75 9.00 -17.49
C GLU A 199 -1.11 7.63 -18.06
N GLY A 200 -2.26 7.08 -17.64
CA GLY A 200 -2.73 5.75 -18.04
C GLY A 200 -2.20 4.60 -17.18
N ALA A 201 -1.23 4.81 -16.30
CA ALA A 201 -0.73 3.76 -15.41
C ALA A 201 -1.83 3.26 -14.46
N ASN A 202 -2.19 2.00 -14.59
CA ASN A 202 -3.18 1.32 -13.74
C ASN A 202 -2.86 -0.17 -13.62
N GLY A 203 -3.49 -0.87 -12.66
CA GLY A 203 -3.24 -2.29 -12.42
C GLY A 203 -3.55 -3.20 -13.62
N ALA A 204 -4.44 -2.80 -14.54
CA ALA A 204 -4.67 -3.56 -15.76
C ALA A 204 -3.47 -3.48 -16.71
N LEU A 205 -2.79 -2.33 -16.75
CA LEU A 205 -1.60 -2.14 -17.59
C LEU A 205 -0.41 -2.94 -17.05
N SER A 206 -0.18 -2.97 -15.74
CA SER A 206 0.89 -3.79 -15.14
C SER A 206 0.69 -5.29 -15.43
N THR A 207 -0.56 -5.78 -15.42
CA THR A 207 -0.85 -7.16 -15.83
C THR A 207 -0.55 -7.43 -17.31
N VAL A 208 -0.80 -6.48 -18.21
CA VAL A 208 -0.45 -6.60 -19.63
C VAL A 208 1.07 -6.62 -19.82
N TRP A 209 1.81 -5.74 -19.16
CA TRP A 209 3.27 -5.71 -19.23
C TRP A 209 3.88 -7.02 -18.73
N PHE A 210 3.40 -7.54 -17.60
CA PHE A 210 3.89 -8.80 -17.06
C PHE A 210 3.56 -9.98 -17.99
N ASP A 211 2.35 -10.05 -18.52
CA ASP A 211 1.94 -11.11 -19.46
C ASP A 211 2.77 -11.05 -20.77
N THR A 212 3.08 -9.84 -21.26
CA THR A 212 3.98 -9.66 -22.42
C THR A 212 5.41 -10.09 -22.05
N TRP A 213 5.91 -9.69 -20.88
CA TRP A 213 7.21 -10.08 -20.39
C TRP A 213 7.38 -11.60 -20.34
N THR A 214 6.37 -12.34 -19.87
CA THR A 214 6.42 -13.82 -19.79
C THR A 214 6.49 -14.49 -21.15
N ARG A 215 5.97 -13.85 -22.19
CA ARG A 215 5.90 -14.40 -23.58
C ARG A 215 7.01 -13.92 -24.47
N SER A 216 7.61 -12.78 -24.20
CA SER A 216 8.67 -12.22 -25.03
C SER A 216 9.94 -13.05 -24.95
N THR A 217 10.56 -13.26 -26.12
CA THR A 217 11.91 -13.85 -26.25
C THR A 217 12.96 -12.77 -26.55
N ASP A 218 12.55 -11.54 -26.80
CA ASP A 218 13.44 -10.39 -26.99
C ASP A 218 13.97 -9.90 -25.65
N VAL A 219 15.27 -9.91 -25.49
CA VAL A 219 15.96 -9.50 -24.26
C VAL A 219 15.76 -8.02 -23.96
N ALA A 220 15.78 -7.17 -24.99
CA ALA A 220 15.62 -5.73 -24.82
C ALA A 220 14.18 -5.37 -24.43
N GLU A 221 13.20 -6.03 -25.03
CA GLU A 221 11.79 -5.88 -24.67
C GLU A 221 11.54 -6.34 -23.23
N ARG A 222 12.06 -7.50 -22.85
CA ARG A 222 11.94 -8.02 -21.46
C ARG A 222 12.55 -7.06 -20.44
N GLU A 223 13.73 -6.51 -20.72
CA GLU A 223 14.37 -5.56 -19.79
C GLU A 223 13.58 -4.25 -19.71
N SER A 224 13.03 -3.76 -20.82
CA SER A 224 12.15 -2.58 -20.83
C SER A 224 10.89 -2.80 -20.00
N LEU A 225 10.22 -3.94 -20.17
CA LEU A 225 9.00 -4.29 -19.43
C LEU A 225 9.28 -4.50 -17.94
N LYS A 226 10.40 -5.14 -17.58
CA LYS A 226 10.87 -5.28 -16.20
C LYS A 226 11.03 -3.91 -15.55
N ASN A 227 11.71 -2.97 -16.21
CA ASN A 227 11.91 -1.62 -15.69
C ASN A 227 10.59 -0.88 -15.48
N GLN A 228 9.65 -0.99 -16.42
CA GLN A 228 8.30 -0.41 -16.30
C GLN A 228 7.54 -0.99 -15.11
N LEU A 229 7.61 -2.30 -14.89
CA LEU A 229 6.96 -2.97 -13.75
C LEU A 229 7.57 -2.55 -12.41
N LEU A 230 8.90 -2.43 -12.34
CA LEU A 230 9.59 -1.96 -11.14
C LEU A 230 9.27 -0.49 -10.84
N GLU A 231 9.26 0.37 -11.85
CA GLU A 231 8.89 1.79 -11.71
C GLU A 231 7.44 1.95 -11.28
N TYR A 232 6.53 1.19 -11.87
CA TYR A 232 5.13 1.19 -11.49
C TYR A 232 4.92 0.84 -10.01
N ASN A 233 5.53 -0.24 -9.55
CA ASN A 233 5.45 -0.65 -8.15
C ASN A 233 6.17 0.36 -7.22
N THR A 234 7.29 0.95 -7.65
CA THR A 234 7.96 2.04 -6.92
C THR A 234 7.00 3.19 -6.68
N ASN A 235 6.24 3.60 -7.70
CA ASN A 235 5.25 4.68 -7.58
C ASN A 235 4.11 4.33 -6.60
N ASP A 236 3.69 3.06 -6.53
CA ASP A 236 2.64 2.62 -5.61
C ASP A 236 3.14 2.60 -4.15
N VAL A 237 4.36 2.13 -3.86
CA VAL A 237 4.94 2.23 -2.50
C VAL A 237 5.25 3.68 -2.10
N GLU A 238 5.73 4.52 -3.03
CA GLU A 238 5.92 5.96 -2.79
C GLU A 238 4.60 6.67 -2.51
N ALA A 239 3.52 6.27 -3.18
CA ALA A 239 2.21 6.84 -2.93
C ALA A 239 1.70 6.54 -1.51
N THR A 240 1.98 5.35 -0.98
CA THR A 240 1.67 5.01 0.41
C THR A 240 2.46 5.89 1.39
N LEU A 241 3.75 6.09 1.15
CA LEU A 241 4.59 7.02 1.92
C LEU A 241 4.05 8.47 1.86
N ILE A 242 3.74 8.97 0.67
CA ILE A 242 3.21 10.32 0.46
C ILE A 242 1.90 10.48 1.20
N LEU A 243 1.00 9.51 1.07
CA LEU A 243 -0.32 9.54 1.71
C LEU A 243 -0.23 9.57 3.25
N ARG A 244 0.59 8.71 3.86
CA ARG A 244 0.75 8.71 5.31
C ARG A 244 1.47 9.96 5.84
N ASN A 245 2.39 10.53 5.06
CA ASN A 245 2.99 11.82 5.37
C ASN A 245 1.97 12.94 5.31
N TRP A 246 1.12 12.96 4.27
CA TRP A 246 0.06 13.93 4.13
C TRP A 246 -0.97 13.81 5.28
N ILE A 247 -1.33 12.60 5.70
CA ILE A 247 -2.21 12.39 6.87
C ILE A 247 -1.59 13.05 8.11
N ASN A 248 -0.29 12.87 8.34
CA ASN A 248 0.38 13.38 9.53
C ASN A 248 0.66 14.89 9.52
N ASP A 249 1.09 15.40 8.36
CA ASP A 249 1.65 16.74 8.25
C ASP A 249 0.77 17.69 7.43
N GLY A 250 0.00 17.15 6.50
CA GLY A 250 -0.77 17.90 5.51
C GLY A 250 -2.20 18.24 5.92
N LEU A 251 -2.79 17.50 6.86
CA LEU A 251 -4.17 17.75 7.29
C LEU A 251 -4.34 19.11 7.95
N SER A 252 -3.32 19.61 8.62
CA SER A 252 -3.31 20.95 9.21
C SER A 252 -3.25 22.07 8.16
N SER A 253 -2.80 21.75 6.94
CA SER A 253 -2.70 22.71 5.82
C SER A 253 -3.93 22.72 4.89
N VAL A 254 -4.87 21.80 5.08
CA VAL A 254 -6.14 21.81 4.32
C VAL A 254 -6.96 23.02 4.74
N PRO A 255 -7.32 23.92 3.83
CA PRO A 255 -8.06 25.12 4.20
C PRO A 255 -9.40 24.76 4.87
N PRO A 256 -9.76 25.42 5.98
CA PRO A 256 -11.02 25.18 6.68
C PRO A 256 -12.27 25.28 5.80
N LYS A 257 -12.20 25.95 4.65
CA LYS A 257 -13.29 26.05 3.67
C LYS A 257 -13.69 24.70 3.05
N ILE A 258 -12.83 23.69 3.07
CA ILE A 258 -13.19 22.33 2.64
C ILE A 258 -13.89 21.61 3.81
N LEU A 259 -13.60 22.01 5.05
CA LEU A 259 -14.19 21.47 6.28
C LEU A 259 -15.53 22.12 6.62
N ASN A 260 -15.76 23.36 6.19
CA ASN A 260 -16.97 24.12 6.46
C ASN A 260 -17.91 24.13 5.23
N ILE A 261 -18.59 23.02 5.00
CA ILE A 261 -19.89 23.10 4.32
C ILE A 261 -20.86 23.61 5.37
N THR A 262 -20.71 24.86 5.72
CA THR A 262 -21.68 25.57 6.53
C THR A 262 -22.92 25.81 5.68
N SER A 263 -24.00 25.24 6.15
CA SER A 263 -25.40 25.54 5.86
C SER A 263 -25.82 25.63 4.39
N LEU A 264 -26.67 24.71 4.01
CA LEU A 264 -27.59 24.85 2.87
C LEU A 264 -28.61 25.98 3.07
N ASP A 265 -28.54 26.72 4.17
CA ASP A 265 -29.54 27.72 4.56
C ASP A 265 -29.49 29.01 3.73
N ASP A 266 -28.44 29.22 2.92
CA ASP A 266 -28.30 30.42 2.10
C ASP A 266 -28.68 30.22 0.61
N ARG A 267 -29.26 29.11 0.22
CA ARG A 267 -29.85 28.95 -1.10
C ARG A 267 -31.38 29.03 -1.00
N THR A 268 -31.88 30.23 -1.10
CA THR A 268 -33.28 30.45 -1.51
C THR A 268 -33.51 29.77 -2.85
N PHE A 269 -34.42 28.80 -2.85
CA PHE A 269 -35.00 28.23 -4.07
C PHE A 269 -35.88 29.26 -4.76
#